data_b041cfa5f20f537562489c6a0bc215c6
#
_entry.id   b041cfa5f20f537562489c6a0bc215c6
#
_cell.length_a   1.000
_cell.length_b   1.000
_cell.length_c   1.000
_cell.angle_alpha   90.00
_cell.angle_beta   90.00
_cell.angle_gamma   90.00
#
_symmetry.space_group_name_H-M   'P 1'
#
loop_
_entity.id
_entity.type
_entity.pdbx_description
1 polymer ?
#
loop_
_entity_poly.entity_id
_entity_poly.type
_entity_poly.pdbx_seq_one_letter_code
_entity_poly.pdbx_strand_id
1 'polypeptide(L)'
;MKILVCISNVPDTTTKITFTNDNTQFNTSGVQFIVNPYDEIALSKAIELCEGGKGTVTVLNVGESTTEPTIRKALAIGADDAVRINAAPRDAYFTAFQIAEYAKNHDFDMILCGRESIDYNGAQVAAMVGEFLD
;
A
#
# COMPACT_ATOMS: atom_id res chain seq x y z
N MET A 1 6.09 4.05 19.68
CA MET A 1 6.63 3.85 18.30
C MET A 1 5.54 4.16 17.29
N LYS A 2 5.88 4.89 16.23
CA LYS A 2 4.94 5.20 15.15
C LYS A 2 5.40 4.48 13.88
N ILE A 3 4.57 3.57 13.39
CA ILE A 3 4.89 2.74 12.22
C ILE A 3 4.01 3.16 11.04
N LEU A 4 4.64 3.42 9.90
CA LEU A 4 3.96 3.60 8.62
C LEU A 4 4.00 2.27 7.85
N VAL A 5 2.85 1.80 7.39
CA VAL A 5 2.75 0.61 6.55
C VAL A 5 2.23 1.02 5.17
N CYS A 6 3.04 0.80 4.16
CA CYS A 6 2.63 1.08 2.77
C CYS A 6 1.84 -0.11 2.23
N ILE A 7 0.63 0.16 1.72
CA ILE A 7 -0.25 -0.88 1.19
C ILE A 7 -0.58 -0.63 -0.28
N SER A 8 -0.66 -1.70 -1.04
CA SER A 8 -1.07 -1.71 -2.44
C SER A 8 -2.46 -2.30 -2.61
N ASN A 9 -3.20 -1.74 -3.56
CA ASN A 9 -4.51 -2.22 -3.99
C ASN A 9 -4.31 -3.11 -5.22
N VAL A 10 -4.58 -4.40 -5.09
CA VAL A 10 -4.31 -5.38 -6.15
C VAL A 10 -5.57 -6.21 -6.45
N PRO A 11 -5.72 -6.72 -7.69
CA PRO A 11 -6.78 -7.68 -7.99
C PRO A 11 -6.63 -8.95 -7.14
N ASP A 12 -7.75 -9.52 -6.71
CA ASP A 12 -7.76 -10.81 -6.03
C ASP A 12 -7.04 -11.87 -6.87
N THR A 13 -6.37 -12.82 -6.22
CA THR A 13 -5.60 -13.89 -6.87
C THR A 13 -6.41 -14.77 -7.82
N THR A 14 -7.73 -14.85 -7.63
CA THR A 14 -8.65 -15.60 -8.48
C THR A 14 -9.15 -14.80 -9.68
N THR A 15 -8.74 -13.55 -9.82
CA THR A 15 -9.19 -12.66 -10.89
C THR A 15 -8.73 -13.16 -12.26
N LYS A 16 -9.69 -13.26 -13.19
CA LYS A 16 -9.37 -13.46 -14.60
C LYS A 16 -8.93 -12.14 -15.21
N ILE A 17 -7.68 -12.06 -15.63
CA ILE A 17 -7.12 -10.87 -16.26
C ILE A 17 -7.65 -10.75 -17.69
N THR A 18 -8.37 -9.67 -17.96
CA THR A 18 -8.84 -9.29 -19.29
C THR A 18 -8.55 -7.83 -19.55
N PHE A 19 -8.55 -7.45 -20.84
CA PHE A 19 -8.28 -6.07 -21.26
C PHE A 19 -9.51 -5.46 -21.91
N THR A 20 -9.55 -4.14 -22.02
CA THR A 20 -10.58 -3.43 -22.75
C THR A 20 -10.55 -3.79 -24.24
N ASN A 21 -11.61 -3.46 -24.99
CA ASN A 21 -11.73 -3.84 -26.40
C ASN A 21 -10.58 -3.35 -27.29
N ASP A 22 -9.92 -2.27 -26.92
CA ASP A 22 -8.74 -1.72 -27.61
C ASP A 22 -7.41 -2.23 -27.03
N ASN A 23 -7.46 -3.11 -26.03
CA ASN A 23 -6.29 -3.67 -25.34
C ASN A 23 -5.36 -2.63 -24.69
N THR A 24 -5.86 -1.43 -24.40
CA THR A 24 -5.03 -0.36 -23.82
C THR A 24 -5.09 -0.30 -22.31
N GLN A 25 -6.11 -0.91 -21.71
CA GLN A 25 -6.32 -0.86 -20.26
C GLN A 25 -6.74 -2.21 -19.70
N PHE A 26 -6.38 -2.44 -18.43
CA PHE A 26 -6.91 -3.56 -17.66
C PHE A 26 -8.43 -3.39 -17.48
N ASN A 27 -9.19 -4.42 -17.78
CA ASN A 27 -10.63 -4.42 -17.58
C ASN A 27 -10.95 -4.71 -16.11
N THR A 28 -11.34 -3.68 -15.36
CA THR A 28 -11.66 -3.76 -13.92
C THR A 28 -13.10 -4.16 -13.64
N SER A 29 -13.93 -4.37 -14.66
CA SER A 29 -15.34 -4.75 -14.49
C SER A 29 -15.48 -6.09 -13.77
N GLY A 30 -16.17 -6.08 -12.62
CA GLY A 30 -16.36 -7.28 -11.80
C GLY A 30 -15.12 -7.77 -11.06
N VAL A 31 -14.01 -7.04 -11.11
CA VAL A 31 -12.79 -7.38 -10.38
C VAL A 31 -12.91 -6.97 -8.93
N GLN A 32 -12.62 -7.90 -8.03
CA GLN A 32 -12.46 -7.60 -6.61
C GLN A 32 -11.02 -7.23 -6.32
N PHE A 33 -10.81 -6.05 -5.73
CA PHE A 33 -9.50 -5.60 -5.26
C PHE A 33 -9.33 -5.91 -3.78
N ILE A 34 -8.10 -6.23 -3.40
CA ILE A 34 -7.72 -6.58 -2.03
C ILE A 34 -6.46 -5.83 -1.60
N VAL A 35 -6.18 -5.84 -0.32
CA VAL A 35 -4.84 -5.47 0.19
C VAL A 35 -3.85 -6.50 -0.35
N ASN A 36 -2.74 -6.02 -0.91
CA ASN A 36 -1.69 -6.92 -1.37
C ASN A 36 -1.25 -7.85 -0.23
N PRO A 37 -1.22 -9.17 -0.41
CA PRO A 37 -0.92 -10.14 0.65
C PRO A 37 0.42 -9.91 1.37
N TYR A 38 1.46 -9.49 0.67
CA TYR A 38 2.74 -9.15 1.32
C TYR A 38 2.65 -7.91 2.20
N ASP A 39 1.81 -6.94 1.81
CA ASP A 39 1.56 -5.75 2.63
C ASP A 39 0.72 -6.08 3.86
N GLU A 40 -0.19 -7.05 3.73
CA GLU A 40 -0.97 -7.56 4.86
C GLU A 40 -0.08 -8.23 5.92
N ILE A 41 0.97 -8.94 5.49
CA ILE A 41 2.00 -9.48 6.39
C ILE A 41 2.73 -8.33 7.11
N ALA A 42 3.14 -7.31 6.39
CA ALA A 42 3.78 -6.12 6.96
C ALA A 42 2.87 -5.42 7.97
N LEU A 43 1.58 -5.27 7.65
CA LEU A 43 0.58 -4.69 8.52
C LEU A 43 0.40 -5.51 9.80
N SER A 44 0.28 -6.82 9.69
CA SER A 44 0.17 -7.73 10.84
C SER A 44 1.39 -7.60 11.75
N LYS A 45 2.58 -7.50 11.19
CA LYS A 45 3.81 -7.29 11.97
C LYS A 45 3.84 -5.94 12.67
N ALA A 46 3.40 -4.89 12.00
CA ALA A 46 3.31 -3.55 12.61
C ALA A 46 2.36 -3.56 13.82
N ILE A 47 1.19 -4.18 13.66
CA ILE A 47 0.19 -4.30 14.73
C ILE A 47 0.80 -5.05 15.94
N GLU A 48 1.44 -6.20 15.69
CA GLU A 48 2.12 -6.98 16.74
C GLU A 48 3.15 -6.13 17.50
N LEU A 49 3.97 -5.35 16.79
CA LEU A 49 4.99 -4.51 17.42
C LEU A 49 4.39 -3.39 18.28
N CYS A 50 3.19 -2.92 17.93
CA CYS A 50 2.51 -1.83 18.64
C CYS A 50 1.53 -2.31 19.73
N GLU A 51 1.32 -3.62 19.87
CA GLU A 51 0.42 -4.17 20.88
C GLU A 51 0.75 -3.71 22.30
N GLY A 52 -0.30 -3.62 23.13
CA GLY A 52 -0.17 -3.21 24.53
C GLY A 52 0.17 -1.74 24.72
N GLY A 53 -0.23 -0.88 23.78
CA GLY A 53 0.00 0.57 23.87
C GLY A 53 1.43 1.01 23.56
N LYS A 54 2.22 0.16 22.90
CA LYS A 54 3.62 0.45 22.57
C LYS A 54 3.78 1.38 21.36
N GLY A 55 2.71 1.62 20.60
CA GLY A 55 2.79 2.49 19.44
C GLY A 55 1.49 2.56 18.66
N THR A 56 1.56 3.20 17.50
CA THR A 56 0.46 3.38 16.55
C THR A 56 0.87 2.96 15.15
N VAL A 57 -0.09 2.44 14.39
CA VAL A 57 0.10 1.98 13.02
C VAL A 57 -0.74 2.85 12.09
N THR A 58 -0.09 3.52 11.15
CA THR A 58 -0.74 4.25 10.06
C THR A 58 -0.52 3.50 8.75
N VAL A 59 -1.58 3.21 8.02
CA VAL A 59 -1.45 2.69 6.65
C VAL A 59 -1.45 3.81 5.64
N LEU A 60 -0.69 3.66 4.57
CA LEU A 60 -0.62 4.62 3.47
C LEU A 60 -0.79 3.92 2.12
N ASN A 61 -1.64 4.48 1.29
CA ASN A 61 -1.81 4.07 -0.10
C ASN A 61 -1.70 5.27 -1.03
N VAL A 62 -0.98 5.10 -2.12
CA VAL A 62 -0.95 6.04 -3.24
C VAL A 62 -1.98 5.56 -4.26
N GLY A 63 -3.10 6.27 -4.37
CA GLY A 63 -4.20 5.84 -5.23
C GLY A 63 -5.34 6.84 -5.26
N GLU A 64 -6.24 6.64 -6.19
CA GLU A 64 -7.47 7.42 -6.30
C GLU A 64 -8.55 6.89 -5.34
N SER A 65 -9.72 7.53 -5.33
CA SER A 65 -10.82 7.17 -4.42
C SER A 65 -11.29 5.71 -4.54
N THR A 66 -11.04 5.07 -5.66
CA THR A 66 -11.36 3.65 -5.89
C THR A 66 -10.60 2.68 -4.97
N THR A 67 -9.51 3.13 -4.34
CA THR A 67 -8.74 2.32 -3.39
C THR A 67 -9.27 2.39 -1.95
N GLU A 68 -10.21 3.27 -1.66
CA GLU A 68 -10.73 3.45 -0.29
C GLU A 68 -11.30 2.19 0.36
N PRO A 69 -12.03 1.29 -0.33
CA PRO A 69 -12.48 0.04 0.27
C PRO A 69 -11.33 -0.83 0.79
N THR A 70 -10.22 -0.87 0.06
CA THR A 70 -9.01 -1.60 0.45
C THR A 70 -8.36 -0.95 1.68
N ILE A 71 -8.30 0.37 1.73
CA ILE A 71 -7.79 1.11 2.89
C ILE A 71 -8.66 0.84 4.13
N ARG A 72 -9.98 0.86 3.99
CA ARG A 72 -10.91 0.52 5.08
C ARG A 72 -10.72 -0.92 5.58
N LYS A 73 -10.37 -1.84 4.68
CA LYS A 73 -10.03 -3.21 5.06
C LYS A 73 -8.80 -3.24 5.95
N ALA A 74 -7.77 -2.46 5.65
CA ALA A 74 -6.57 -2.36 6.48
C ALA A 74 -6.88 -1.80 7.89
N LEU A 75 -7.78 -0.80 7.98
CA LEU A 75 -8.26 -0.31 9.27
C LEU A 75 -9.01 -1.40 10.05
N ALA A 76 -9.85 -2.19 9.36
CA ALA A 76 -10.57 -3.31 9.97
C ALA A 76 -9.64 -4.42 10.46
N ILE A 77 -8.48 -4.61 9.83
CA ILE A 77 -7.46 -5.55 10.27
C ILE A 77 -6.81 -5.09 11.58
N GLY A 78 -6.67 -3.79 11.79
CA GLY A 78 -6.19 -3.24 13.05
C GLY A 78 -5.27 -2.03 12.95
N ALA A 79 -5.16 -1.39 11.80
CA ALA A 79 -4.46 -0.10 11.72
C ALA A 79 -5.23 0.97 12.51
N ASP A 80 -4.51 1.87 13.16
CA ASP A 80 -5.08 2.97 13.95
C ASP A 80 -5.53 4.14 13.08
N ASP A 81 -4.81 4.38 11.98
CA ASP A 81 -5.07 5.49 11.07
C ASP A 81 -4.74 5.12 9.63
N ALA A 82 -5.25 5.89 8.69
CA ALA A 82 -5.05 5.65 7.28
C ALA A 82 -4.89 6.94 6.49
N VAL A 83 -3.98 6.93 5.53
CA VAL A 83 -3.70 8.04 4.62
C VAL A 83 -3.79 7.56 3.18
N ARG A 84 -4.51 8.28 2.37
CA ARG A 84 -4.52 8.09 0.93
C ARG A 84 -3.90 9.33 0.26
N ILE A 85 -2.82 9.11 -0.47
CA ILE A 85 -2.28 10.15 -1.35
C ILE A 85 -3.07 10.11 -2.64
N ASN A 86 -3.83 11.17 -2.89
CA ASN A 86 -4.76 11.25 -4.02
C ASN A 86 -4.01 11.47 -5.34
N ALA A 87 -3.53 10.39 -5.91
CA ALA A 87 -2.83 10.39 -7.19
C ALA A 87 -3.01 9.03 -7.88
N ALA A 88 -3.11 9.03 -9.20
CA ALA A 88 -3.02 7.81 -9.98
C ALA A 88 -1.58 7.32 -9.97
N PRO A 89 -1.29 6.11 -9.48
CA PRO A 89 0.07 5.57 -9.51
C PRO A 89 0.50 5.36 -10.96
N ARG A 90 1.73 5.78 -11.29
CA ARG A 90 2.29 5.69 -12.64
C ARG A 90 3.31 4.57 -12.75
N ASP A 91 4.29 4.60 -11.85
CA ASP A 91 5.37 3.61 -11.76
C ASP A 91 5.89 3.54 -10.32
N ALA A 92 6.86 2.68 -10.09
CA ALA A 92 7.47 2.49 -8.77
C ALA A 92 8.18 3.75 -8.27
N TYR A 93 8.84 4.48 -9.16
CA TYR A 93 9.54 5.72 -8.80
C TYR A 93 8.56 6.79 -8.29
N PHE A 94 7.49 7.04 -9.05
CA PHE A 94 6.45 7.99 -8.66
C PHE A 94 5.83 7.62 -7.31
N THR A 95 5.46 6.35 -7.14
CA THR A 95 4.85 5.87 -5.90
C THR A 95 5.80 6.03 -4.71
N ALA A 96 7.05 5.62 -4.85
CA ALA A 96 8.05 5.73 -3.80
C ALA A 96 8.35 7.19 -3.44
N PHE A 97 8.41 8.07 -4.43
CA PHE A 97 8.59 9.50 -4.21
C PHE A 97 7.44 10.10 -3.38
N GLN A 98 6.19 9.77 -3.70
CA GLN A 98 5.03 10.24 -2.95
C GLN A 98 5.06 9.75 -1.50
N ILE A 99 5.40 8.49 -1.27
CA ILE A 99 5.52 7.91 0.06
C ILE A 99 6.62 8.63 0.86
N ALA A 100 7.80 8.81 0.26
CA ALA A 100 8.93 9.44 0.93
C ALA A 100 8.64 10.91 1.28
N GLU A 101 8.03 11.68 0.37
CA GLU A 101 7.66 13.06 0.64
C GLU A 101 6.63 13.19 1.77
N TYR A 102 5.69 12.27 1.85
CA TYR A 102 4.79 12.21 2.98
C TYR A 102 5.54 11.89 4.28
N ALA A 103 6.38 10.86 4.27
CA ALA A 103 7.10 10.40 5.45
C ALA A 103 8.09 11.44 6.01
N LYS A 104 8.75 12.21 5.15
CA LYS A 104 9.66 13.32 5.55
C LYS A 104 8.98 14.38 6.41
N ASN A 105 7.69 14.56 6.24
CA ASN A 105 6.91 15.57 6.96
C ASN A 105 6.17 15.01 8.18
N HIS A 106 6.44 13.76 8.54
CA HIS A 106 5.79 13.07 9.65
C HIS A 106 6.84 12.26 10.44
N ASP A 107 6.67 12.22 11.75
CA ASP A 107 7.62 11.56 12.65
C ASP A 107 7.32 10.05 12.77
N PHE A 108 7.66 9.28 11.76
CA PHE A 108 7.61 7.83 11.82
C PHE A 108 8.95 7.26 12.28
N ASP A 109 8.90 6.29 13.20
CA ASP A 109 10.08 5.57 13.67
C ASP A 109 10.47 4.44 12.72
N MET A 110 9.50 3.90 11.98
CA MET A 110 9.69 2.76 11.09
C MET A 110 8.70 2.80 9.92
N ILE A 111 9.16 2.39 8.76
CA ILE A 111 8.33 2.17 7.57
C ILE A 111 8.41 0.70 7.19
N LEU A 112 7.26 0.05 7.08
CA LEU A 112 7.16 -1.33 6.65
C LEU A 112 6.45 -1.40 5.30
N CYS A 113 7.01 -2.19 4.40
CA CYS A 113 6.46 -2.48 3.09
C CYS A 113 6.39 -3.98 2.88
N GLY A 114 5.43 -4.44 2.11
CA GLY A 114 5.48 -5.76 1.54
C GLY A 114 6.66 -5.90 0.58
N ARG A 115 7.14 -7.11 0.37
CA ARG A 115 8.25 -7.39 -0.54
C ARG A 115 7.99 -6.91 -1.96
N GLU A 116 6.77 -7.18 -2.45
CA GLU A 116 6.33 -6.89 -3.82
C GLU A 116 4.81 -6.92 -3.91
N SER A 117 4.22 -6.38 -4.96
CA SER A 117 2.80 -6.58 -5.26
C SER A 117 2.61 -7.85 -6.09
N ILE A 118 1.51 -8.56 -5.85
CA ILE A 118 1.24 -9.84 -6.53
C ILE A 118 0.78 -9.69 -7.97
N ASP A 119 0.39 -8.50 -8.40
CA ASP A 119 -0.16 -8.25 -9.73
C ASP A 119 0.91 -8.20 -10.82
N TYR A 120 2.10 -7.62 -10.56
CA TYR A 120 3.20 -7.57 -11.53
C TYR A 120 4.59 -7.76 -10.93
N ASN A 121 4.69 -8.03 -9.63
CA ASN A 121 5.94 -8.40 -8.94
C ASN A 121 7.10 -7.40 -9.14
N GLY A 122 6.80 -6.11 -9.09
CA GLY A 122 7.78 -5.04 -9.35
C GLY A 122 8.95 -5.00 -8.37
N ALA A 123 8.69 -5.20 -7.07
CA ALA A 123 9.69 -5.29 -6.00
C ALA A 123 10.66 -4.10 -5.91
N GLN A 124 10.23 -2.90 -6.29
CA GLN A 124 11.09 -1.72 -6.38
C GLN A 124 10.74 -0.62 -5.36
N VAL A 125 9.47 -0.50 -4.97
CA VAL A 125 8.99 0.64 -4.20
C VAL A 125 9.71 0.76 -2.86
N ALA A 126 9.84 -0.32 -2.10
CA ALA A 126 10.45 -0.28 -0.77
C ALA A 126 11.91 0.20 -0.80
N ALA A 127 12.70 -0.33 -1.75
CA ALA A 127 14.10 0.08 -1.91
C ALA A 127 14.22 1.56 -2.31
N MET A 128 13.35 2.03 -3.21
CA MET A 128 13.33 3.43 -3.62
C MET A 128 12.89 4.37 -2.48
N VAL A 129 11.92 3.96 -1.66
CA VAL A 129 11.53 4.74 -0.47
C VAL A 129 12.71 4.88 0.48
N GLY A 130 13.44 3.79 0.73
CA GLY A 130 14.63 3.82 1.56
C GLY A 130 15.68 4.80 1.03
N GLU A 131 15.98 4.75 -0.26
CA GLU A 131 16.93 5.68 -0.90
C GLU A 131 16.47 7.15 -0.82
N PHE A 132 15.20 7.44 -1.00
CA PHE A 132 14.67 8.81 -0.87
C PHE A 132 14.67 9.36 0.54
N LEU A 133 14.66 8.50 1.54
CA LEU A 133 14.66 8.90 2.95
C LEU A 133 16.07 8.94 3.57
N ASP A 134 17.05 8.36 2.87
CA ASP A 134 18.45 8.31 3.26
C ASP A 134 18.67 7.58 4.60
#